data_a77b108d62c2f82074c95d7612fb0885
#
_entry.id   a77b108d62c2f82074c95d7612fb0885
#
_cell.length_a   1.000
_cell.length_b   1.000
_cell.length_c   1.000
_cell.angle_alpha   90.00
_cell.angle_beta   90.00
_cell.angle_gamma   90.00
#
_symmetry.space_group_name_H-M   'P 1'
#
loop_
_entity.id
_entity.type
_entity.pdbx_description
1 polymer ?
#
loop_
_entity_poly.entity_id
_entity_poly.type
_entity_poly.pdbx_seq_one_letter_code
_entity_poly.pdbx_strand_id
1 'polypeptide(L)'
;ADYTADSWKNFAGELEEAEEELAKTAHYQAVVDEAYNHLSDAMKNLVKAVKTPKTPTGVKVKAKKTKAVVSWKKSANAASYQVQYSLTKNFKKSTTKTTKKTTLTVNGLKSGKKYFVRVKAVGSGKTASKWSAVKNVKVK
;
A
#
# COMPACT_ATOMS: atom_id res chain seq x y z
N ALA A 1 -5.66 -14.61 1.49
CA ALA A 1 -4.41 -13.88 1.23
C ALA A 1 -4.07 -14.09 -0.25
N ASP A 2 -3.64 -13.03 -0.97
CA ASP A 2 -3.32 -13.14 -2.38
C ASP A 2 -1.81 -13.26 -2.52
N TYR A 3 -1.35 -14.28 -3.24
CA TYR A 3 0.05 -14.53 -3.56
C TYR A 3 0.35 -14.05 -4.99
N THR A 4 1.63 -13.87 -5.34
CA THR A 4 2.01 -13.53 -6.71
C THR A 4 1.76 -14.72 -7.63
N ALA A 5 1.47 -14.46 -8.93
CA ALA A 5 1.23 -15.51 -9.91
C ALA A 5 2.43 -16.48 -10.02
N ASP A 6 3.66 -15.93 -10.03
CA ASP A 6 4.87 -16.74 -10.15
C ASP A 6 5.11 -17.63 -8.92
N SER A 7 4.91 -17.11 -7.69
CA SER A 7 5.08 -17.91 -6.48
C SER A 7 4.00 -18.98 -6.35
N TRP A 8 2.78 -18.70 -6.83
CA TRP A 8 1.71 -19.68 -6.88
C TRP A 8 1.95 -20.77 -7.91
N LYS A 9 2.45 -20.41 -9.11
CA LYS A 9 2.80 -21.37 -10.15
C LYS A 9 3.90 -22.33 -9.71
N ASN A 10 4.95 -21.82 -9.05
CA ASN A 10 6.01 -22.65 -8.52
C ASN A 10 5.47 -23.63 -7.46
N PHE A 11 4.65 -23.14 -6.53
CA PHE A 11 4.02 -24.02 -5.52
C PHE A 11 3.14 -25.10 -6.14
N ALA A 12 2.34 -24.76 -7.17
CA ALA A 12 1.49 -25.72 -7.87
C ALA A 12 2.31 -26.81 -8.60
N GLY A 13 3.44 -26.43 -9.21
CA GLY A 13 4.35 -27.40 -9.84
C GLY A 13 4.93 -28.41 -8.83
N GLU A 14 5.44 -27.92 -7.69
CA GLU A 14 5.98 -28.77 -6.64
C GLU A 14 4.90 -29.70 -6.01
N LEU A 15 3.66 -29.22 -5.95
CA LEU A 15 2.54 -30.03 -5.48
C LEU A 15 2.22 -31.17 -6.45
N GLU A 16 2.17 -30.89 -7.78
CA GLU A 16 1.92 -31.87 -8.81
C GLU A 16 3.01 -32.96 -8.81
N GLU A 17 4.30 -32.57 -8.73
CA GLU A 17 5.41 -33.51 -8.61
C GLU A 17 5.30 -34.40 -7.37
N ALA A 18 4.92 -33.84 -6.23
CA ALA A 18 4.72 -34.60 -4.98
C ALA A 18 3.55 -35.60 -5.09
N GLU A 19 2.46 -35.23 -5.77
CA GLU A 19 1.30 -36.10 -6.01
C GLU A 19 1.69 -37.27 -6.97
N GLU A 20 2.46 -37.01 -8.01
CA GLU A 20 2.98 -38.04 -8.92
C GLU A 20 3.90 -39.04 -8.20
N GLU A 21 4.79 -38.57 -7.32
CA GLU A 21 5.66 -39.43 -6.53
C GLU A 21 4.86 -40.33 -5.56
N LEU A 22 3.83 -39.78 -4.91
CA LEU A 22 2.95 -40.54 -4.02
C LEU A 22 2.12 -41.61 -4.73
N ALA A 23 1.82 -41.43 -6.03
CA ALA A 23 1.06 -42.37 -6.82
C ALA A 23 1.88 -43.59 -7.28
N LYS A 24 3.21 -43.57 -7.19
CA LYS A 24 4.08 -44.69 -7.56
C LYS A 24 3.98 -45.85 -6.55
N THR A 25 3.94 -47.09 -7.05
CA THR A 25 3.74 -48.28 -6.22
C THR A 25 4.95 -48.71 -5.40
N ALA A 26 6.13 -48.16 -5.65
CA ALA A 26 7.35 -48.46 -4.89
C ALA A 26 8.09 -47.16 -4.57
N HIS A 27 7.89 -46.67 -3.38
CA HIS A 27 8.58 -45.45 -2.90
C HIS A 27 9.66 -45.81 -1.86
N TYR A 28 10.85 -45.32 -2.10
CA TYR A 28 11.86 -45.28 -1.03
C TYR A 28 11.60 -44.05 -0.17
N GLN A 29 11.75 -44.16 1.14
CA GLN A 29 11.53 -43.04 2.07
C GLN A 29 12.31 -41.76 1.67
N ALA A 30 13.51 -41.95 1.14
CA ALA A 30 14.33 -40.79 0.66
C ALA A 30 13.66 -39.97 -0.43
N VAL A 31 12.94 -40.60 -1.38
CA VAL A 31 12.23 -39.91 -2.45
C VAL A 31 11.04 -39.14 -1.91
N VAL A 32 10.32 -39.74 -0.97
CA VAL A 32 9.19 -39.04 -0.29
C VAL A 32 9.68 -37.86 0.54
N ASP A 33 10.79 -38.02 1.24
CA ASP A 33 11.39 -36.92 2.02
C ASP A 33 11.88 -35.78 1.12
N GLU A 34 12.45 -36.07 -0.05
CA GLU A 34 12.87 -35.06 -1.02
C GLU A 34 11.67 -34.28 -1.56
N ALA A 35 10.61 -34.94 -2.03
CA ALA A 35 9.39 -34.30 -2.49
C ALA A 35 8.74 -33.42 -1.40
N TYR A 36 8.71 -33.91 -0.16
CA TYR A 36 8.22 -33.14 0.99
C TYR A 36 9.05 -31.86 1.22
N ASN A 37 10.38 -31.96 1.13
CA ASN A 37 11.28 -30.83 1.33
C ASN A 37 11.08 -29.78 0.23
N HIS A 38 10.99 -30.19 -1.04
CA HIS A 38 10.73 -29.28 -2.16
C HIS A 38 9.40 -28.53 -1.98
N LEU A 39 8.32 -29.25 -1.67
CA LEU A 39 7.01 -28.66 -1.40
C LEU A 39 7.05 -27.69 -0.20
N SER A 40 7.72 -28.10 0.88
CA SER A 40 7.89 -27.27 2.08
C SER A 40 8.61 -25.95 1.76
N ASP A 41 9.66 -26.01 0.94
CA ASP A 41 10.41 -24.81 0.55
C ASP A 41 9.64 -23.93 -0.44
N ALA A 42 8.90 -24.51 -1.38
CA ALA A 42 7.98 -23.77 -2.24
C ALA A 42 6.90 -23.03 -1.43
N MET A 43 6.34 -23.67 -0.40
CA MET A 43 5.39 -23.02 0.53
C MET A 43 6.01 -21.85 1.30
N LYS A 44 7.25 -21.99 1.82
CA LYS A 44 7.97 -20.90 2.50
C LYS A 44 8.25 -19.73 1.58
N ASN A 45 8.48 -20.00 0.29
CA ASN A 45 8.80 -19.02 -0.75
C ASN A 45 7.57 -18.34 -1.39
N LEU A 46 6.35 -18.74 -0.99
CA LEU A 46 5.14 -18.08 -1.47
C LEU A 46 5.14 -16.57 -1.14
N VAL A 47 5.22 -15.75 -2.16
CA VAL A 47 5.27 -14.28 -2.02
C VAL A 47 3.86 -13.70 -2.08
N LYS A 48 3.44 -13.13 -0.96
CA LYS A 48 2.13 -12.47 -0.86
C LYS A 48 2.01 -11.30 -1.84
N ALA A 49 1.00 -11.30 -2.69
CA ALA A 49 0.75 -10.22 -3.64
C ALA A 49 0.45 -8.89 -2.92
N VAL A 50 1.22 -7.86 -3.24
CA VAL A 50 1.06 -6.52 -2.65
C VAL A 50 0.22 -5.65 -3.57
N LYS A 51 -1.04 -5.44 -3.21
CA LYS A 51 -1.98 -4.61 -3.99
C LYS A 51 -1.64 -3.12 -3.84
N THR A 52 -1.44 -2.42 -4.97
CA THR A 52 -1.25 -0.97 -4.98
C THR A 52 -2.53 -0.25 -4.55
N PRO A 53 -2.47 0.71 -3.63
CA PRO A 53 -3.65 1.42 -3.18
C PRO A 53 -4.21 2.35 -4.26
N LYS A 54 -5.55 2.52 -4.29
CA LYS A 54 -6.20 3.49 -5.17
C LYS A 54 -5.89 4.93 -4.72
N THR A 55 -5.78 5.85 -5.69
CA THR A 55 -5.59 7.28 -5.42
C THR A 55 -6.75 7.84 -4.58
N PRO A 56 -6.48 8.61 -3.51
CA PRO A 56 -7.52 9.22 -2.70
C PRO A 56 -8.40 10.18 -3.51
N THR A 57 -9.71 10.07 -3.32
CA THR A 57 -10.72 10.93 -3.96
C THR A 57 -11.48 11.74 -2.92
N GLY A 58 -12.30 12.71 -3.35
CA GLY A 58 -13.11 13.50 -2.46
C GLY A 58 -12.30 14.38 -1.48
N VAL A 59 -11.08 14.78 -1.86
CA VAL A 59 -10.23 15.63 -1.00
C VAL A 59 -10.88 16.99 -0.79
N LYS A 60 -11.15 17.33 0.47
CA LYS A 60 -11.68 18.62 0.93
C LYS A 60 -10.70 19.25 1.90
N VAL A 61 -10.55 20.57 1.84
CA VAL A 61 -9.70 21.34 2.76
C VAL A 61 -10.51 22.49 3.33
N LYS A 62 -10.61 22.56 4.65
CA LYS A 62 -11.30 23.64 5.37
C LYS A 62 -10.29 24.43 6.19
N ALA A 63 -10.21 25.75 5.95
CA ALA A 63 -9.37 26.64 6.75
C ALA A 63 -10.01 26.91 8.11
N LYS A 64 -9.13 26.95 9.12
CA LYS A 64 -9.40 27.54 10.45
C LYS A 64 -8.28 28.51 10.77
N LYS A 65 -8.41 29.28 11.88
CA LYS A 65 -7.34 30.19 12.32
C LYS A 65 -6.03 29.40 12.51
N THR A 66 -4.97 29.75 11.79
CA THR A 66 -3.63 29.11 11.81
C THR A 66 -3.58 27.59 11.54
N LYS A 67 -4.67 26.99 11.04
CA LYS A 67 -4.74 25.55 10.75
C LYS A 67 -5.67 25.23 9.58
N ALA A 68 -5.51 24.05 9.01
CA ALA A 68 -6.39 23.51 7.98
C ALA A 68 -6.77 22.06 8.30
N VAL A 69 -8.04 21.71 8.13
CA VAL A 69 -8.53 20.35 8.23
C VAL A 69 -8.63 19.79 6.82
N VAL A 70 -7.91 18.72 6.54
CA VAL A 70 -7.91 17.99 5.26
C VAL A 70 -8.68 16.69 5.48
N SER A 71 -9.62 16.38 4.61
CA SER A 71 -10.38 15.13 4.64
C SER A 71 -10.52 14.54 3.24
N TRP A 72 -10.68 13.23 3.13
CA TRP A 72 -10.79 12.49 1.86
C TRP A 72 -11.59 11.20 2.06
N LYS A 73 -12.00 10.57 0.94
CA LYS A 73 -12.64 9.25 0.99
C LYS A 73 -11.59 8.15 1.20
N LYS A 74 -11.96 7.09 1.94
CA LYS A 74 -11.11 5.90 2.14
C LYS A 74 -10.73 5.30 0.78
N SER A 75 -9.47 4.97 0.61
CA SER A 75 -8.95 4.31 -0.60
C SER A 75 -8.82 2.81 -0.38
N ALA A 76 -9.19 2.01 -1.38
CA ALA A 76 -8.96 0.57 -1.34
C ALA A 76 -7.45 0.28 -1.23
N ASN A 77 -7.09 -0.77 -0.51
CA ASN A 77 -5.72 -1.23 -0.25
C ASN A 77 -4.81 -0.20 0.46
N ALA A 78 -5.37 0.84 1.07
CA ALA A 78 -4.61 1.82 1.82
C ALA A 78 -4.43 1.37 3.27
N ALA A 79 -3.18 1.29 3.74
CA ALA A 79 -2.81 1.11 5.14
C ALA A 79 -2.62 2.45 5.86
N SER A 80 -2.21 3.49 5.12
CA SER A 80 -2.02 4.85 5.62
C SER A 80 -2.12 5.88 4.49
N TYR A 81 -2.03 7.16 4.84
CA TYR A 81 -2.07 8.27 3.90
C TYR A 81 -0.94 9.25 4.19
N GLN A 82 -0.40 9.84 3.14
CA GLN A 82 0.51 10.97 3.23
C GLN A 82 -0.21 12.22 2.73
N VAL A 83 -0.25 13.24 3.57
CA VAL A 83 -0.77 14.56 3.25
C VAL A 83 0.40 15.50 3.06
N GLN A 84 0.54 16.05 1.87
CA GLN A 84 1.59 17.01 1.54
C GLN A 84 0.98 18.40 1.34
N TYR A 85 1.60 19.40 1.95
CA TYR A 85 1.16 20.78 1.83
C TYR A 85 2.34 21.74 1.61
N SER A 86 2.09 22.83 0.88
CA SER A 86 3.09 23.81 0.49
C SER A 86 2.46 25.18 0.24
N LEU A 87 3.25 26.22 0.31
CA LEU A 87 2.88 27.57 -0.16
C LEU A 87 2.93 27.69 -1.69
N THR A 88 3.60 26.75 -2.37
CA THR A 88 3.75 26.76 -3.84
C THR A 88 3.04 25.57 -4.47
N LYS A 89 2.42 25.78 -5.63
CA LYS A 89 1.66 24.75 -6.37
C LYS A 89 2.52 23.58 -6.85
N ASN A 90 3.80 23.82 -7.08
CA ASN A 90 4.77 22.78 -7.50
C ASN A 90 5.36 21.97 -6.36
N PHE A 91 5.01 22.27 -5.11
CA PHE A 91 5.48 21.56 -3.90
C PHE A 91 7.01 21.57 -3.71
N LYS A 92 7.76 22.51 -4.28
CA LYS A 92 9.22 22.62 -4.15
C LYS A 92 9.69 22.65 -2.68
N LYS A 93 9.00 23.45 -1.84
CA LYS A 93 9.21 23.45 -0.37
C LYS A 93 7.93 22.96 0.27
N SER A 94 7.83 21.68 0.53
CA SER A 94 6.63 21.06 1.05
C SER A 94 6.88 20.32 2.36
N THR A 95 5.86 20.25 3.19
CA THR A 95 5.82 19.40 4.38
C THR A 95 4.88 18.23 4.13
N THR A 96 5.31 17.03 4.55
CA THR A 96 4.50 15.82 4.45
C THR A 96 4.20 15.29 5.85
N LYS A 97 2.94 14.94 6.11
CA LYS A 97 2.49 14.26 7.34
C LYS A 97 1.80 12.97 7.00
N THR A 98 1.99 11.94 7.81
CA THR A 98 1.39 10.61 7.64
C THR A 98 0.28 10.38 8.67
N THR A 99 -0.80 9.70 8.26
CA THR A 99 -1.91 9.31 9.14
C THR A 99 -2.57 8.02 8.65
N LYS A 100 -3.14 7.24 9.56
CA LYS A 100 -4.01 6.09 9.24
C LYS A 100 -5.48 6.50 9.08
N LYS A 101 -5.84 7.70 9.50
CA LYS A 101 -7.22 8.25 9.40
C LYS A 101 -7.45 8.86 8.02
N THR A 102 -8.70 9.07 7.64
CA THR A 102 -9.13 9.76 6.41
C THR A 102 -9.29 11.27 6.59
N THR A 103 -8.79 11.80 7.70
CA THR A 103 -8.74 13.21 8.02
C THR A 103 -7.45 13.56 8.75
N LEU A 104 -6.94 14.77 8.53
CA LEU A 104 -5.75 15.29 9.18
C LEU A 104 -5.90 16.79 9.42
N THR A 105 -5.59 17.23 10.64
CA THR A 105 -5.45 18.66 10.95
C THR A 105 -3.99 19.07 10.81
N VAL A 106 -3.74 20.04 9.95
CA VAL A 106 -2.43 20.68 9.78
C VAL A 106 -2.44 21.97 10.63
N ASN A 107 -1.58 22.01 11.63
CA ASN A 107 -1.42 23.17 12.53
C ASN A 107 -0.20 24.02 12.14
N GLY A 108 -0.09 25.21 12.71
CA GLY A 108 1.07 26.11 12.53
C GLY A 108 1.15 26.75 11.15
N LEU A 109 0.01 26.86 10.46
CA LEU A 109 -0.04 27.55 9.18
C LEU A 109 -0.07 29.07 9.40
N LYS A 110 0.58 29.79 8.48
CA LYS A 110 0.60 31.26 8.51
C LYS A 110 -0.75 31.82 8.07
N SER A 111 -1.35 32.69 8.91
CA SER A 111 -2.59 33.41 8.59
C SER A 111 -2.42 34.25 7.30
N GLY A 112 -3.50 34.41 6.55
CA GLY A 112 -3.51 35.15 5.29
C GLY A 112 -2.86 34.42 4.11
N LYS A 113 -2.08 33.37 4.32
CA LYS A 113 -1.37 32.65 3.25
C LYS A 113 -2.22 31.58 2.59
N LYS A 114 -2.01 31.36 1.29
CA LYS A 114 -2.62 30.30 0.48
C LYS A 114 -1.73 29.07 0.51
N TYR A 115 -2.31 27.92 0.91
CA TYR A 115 -1.64 26.63 0.91
C TYR A 115 -2.23 25.71 -0.15
N PHE A 116 -1.37 24.95 -0.80
CA PHE A 116 -1.71 23.86 -1.71
C PHE A 116 -1.56 22.54 -0.99
N VAL A 117 -2.51 21.61 -1.17
CA VAL A 117 -2.58 20.35 -0.46
C VAL A 117 -2.88 19.24 -1.44
N ARG A 118 -2.21 18.09 -1.27
CA ARG A 118 -2.50 16.85 -1.97
C ARG A 118 -2.32 15.66 -1.04
N VAL A 119 -2.98 14.55 -1.36
CA VAL A 119 -2.98 13.33 -0.55
C VAL A 119 -2.63 12.15 -1.42
N LYS A 120 -1.83 11.20 -0.92
CA LYS A 120 -1.65 9.89 -1.52
C LYS A 120 -1.89 8.79 -0.49
N ALA A 121 -2.36 7.65 -0.95
CA ALA A 121 -2.50 6.45 -0.15
C ALA A 121 -1.20 5.64 -0.19
N VAL A 122 -0.86 5.01 0.93
CA VAL A 122 0.27 4.10 1.08
C VAL A 122 -0.28 2.76 1.53
N GLY A 123 0.01 1.70 0.79
CA GLY A 123 -0.38 0.33 1.07
C GLY A 123 0.59 -0.39 1.99
N SER A 124 0.30 -1.66 2.28
CA SER A 124 1.26 -2.60 2.86
C SER A 124 2.44 -2.78 1.91
N GLY A 125 3.64 -3.11 2.40
CA GLY A 125 4.83 -3.29 1.56
C GLY A 125 5.35 -2.01 0.89
N LYS A 126 5.05 -0.82 1.44
CA LYS A 126 5.52 0.49 0.96
C LYS A 126 5.02 0.90 -0.44
N THR A 127 4.08 0.18 -1.06
CA THR A 127 3.44 0.62 -2.30
C THR A 127 2.67 1.92 -2.09
N ALA A 128 2.62 2.78 -3.09
CA ALA A 128 1.93 4.07 -2.98
C ALA A 128 1.10 4.37 -4.23
N SER A 129 -0.05 5.01 -4.03
CA SER A 129 -0.87 5.54 -5.12
C SER A 129 -0.21 6.76 -5.78
N LYS A 130 -0.77 7.20 -6.90
CA LYS A 130 -0.53 8.57 -7.39
C LYS A 130 -1.06 9.60 -6.37
N TRP A 131 -0.57 10.84 -6.45
CA TRP A 131 -1.13 11.95 -5.68
C TRP A 131 -2.54 12.29 -6.16
N SER A 132 -3.42 12.68 -5.24
CA SER A 132 -4.72 13.26 -5.56
C SER A 132 -4.61 14.57 -6.34
N ALA A 133 -5.71 15.03 -6.92
CA ALA A 133 -5.82 16.39 -7.41
C ALA A 133 -5.44 17.40 -6.30
N VAL A 134 -4.72 18.45 -6.68
CA VAL A 134 -4.30 19.51 -5.76
C VAL A 134 -5.51 20.34 -5.35
N LYS A 135 -5.68 20.54 -4.05
CA LYS A 135 -6.63 21.50 -3.48
C LYS A 135 -5.87 22.67 -2.86
N ASN A 136 -6.50 23.81 -2.74
CA ASN A 136 -5.91 24.96 -2.08
C ASN A 136 -6.88 25.57 -1.07
N VAL A 137 -6.33 26.28 -0.12
CA VAL A 137 -7.08 26.98 0.93
C VAL A 137 -6.32 28.20 1.40
N LYS A 138 -7.00 29.32 1.62
CA LYS A 138 -6.45 30.50 2.29
C LYS A 138 -6.73 30.37 3.78
N VAL A 139 -5.67 30.39 4.59
CA VAL A 139 -5.76 30.29 6.06
C VAL A 139 -6.24 31.63 6.61
N LYS A 140 -7.17 31.58 7.56
CA LYS A 140 -7.70 32.77 8.24
C LYS A 140 -6.77 33.23 9.33
#